data_8c2e61f219dda0ec2b7b3250ff60c44c
#
_entry.id   8c2e61f219dda0ec2b7b3250ff60c44c
#
_cell.length_a   1.000
_cell.length_b   1.000
_cell.length_c   1.000
_cell.angle_alpha   90.00
_cell.angle_beta   90.00
_cell.angle_gamma   90.00
#
_symmetry.space_group_name_H-M   'P 1'
#
loop_
_entity.id
_entity.type
_entity.pdbx_description
1 polymer ?
#
loop_
_entity_poly.entity_id
_entity_poly.type
_entity_poly.pdbx_seq_one_letter_code
_entity_poly.pdbx_strand_id
1 'polypeptide(L)'
;MISFTLNGKTVQGKEGEYLLKVAQEHGVEIPTLCFHKALEPAGMCRLCIVEMHYGGRVRYVTSCNYPIWEGMEIKTDTEEIHQIRKVIVEMLLARCPNVPVVKQLADRYGIKEPRFKPEDDDCILCGLCTRICERMGSSAISLTGRGVEFKVDTPFHVQSDVCLACGACAFVCPTGHITVDKIKAQITEHTLKPIPSEYDEGLKGRKPVYVPYAQAVPNTPVIDRTKCVHFKTGMCKICAEFCGVNAIDHTQKDESIEVEVGSIILAPGADVYDPGLHDTYNYTRHPNVVTSMEFERILSASGPFGGHMVRPSDHKEPKKIAWLQCIGSRDVHLGAKGYCSGVCCTYAVKEAMLAKEHSPTS
;
A
#
# COMPACT_ATOMS: atom_id res chain seq x y z
N MET A 1 -11.75 34.64 -3.36
CA MET A 1 -10.32 34.93 -3.58
C MET A 1 -9.94 36.07 -2.67
N ILE A 2 -8.85 35.93 -1.97
CA ILE A 2 -8.25 36.96 -1.10
C ILE A 2 -6.91 37.38 -1.67
N SER A 3 -6.43 38.57 -1.32
CA SER A 3 -5.14 39.09 -1.76
C SER A 3 -4.22 39.31 -0.58
N PHE A 4 -2.96 38.92 -0.72
CA PHE A 4 -1.95 39.17 0.30
C PHE A 4 -0.56 39.38 -0.37
N THR A 5 0.42 39.79 0.40
CA THR A 5 1.76 40.08 -0.11
C THR A 5 2.68 38.90 0.20
N LEU A 6 3.33 38.34 -0.83
CA LEU A 6 4.33 37.28 -0.72
C LEU A 6 5.66 37.78 -1.31
N ASN A 7 6.69 37.94 -0.48
CA ASN A 7 8.00 38.50 -0.87
C ASN A 7 7.89 39.81 -1.66
N GLY A 8 7.04 40.72 -1.23
CA GLY A 8 6.81 42.01 -1.86
C GLY A 8 5.91 41.99 -3.11
N LYS A 9 5.39 40.83 -3.53
CA LYS A 9 4.46 40.70 -4.66
C LYS A 9 3.06 40.41 -4.15
N THR A 10 2.05 41.08 -4.73
CA THR A 10 0.65 40.75 -4.44
C THR A 10 0.26 39.44 -5.12
N VAL A 11 -0.22 38.48 -4.36
CA VAL A 11 -0.68 37.18 -4.82
C VAL A 11 -2.10 36.91 -4.38
N GLN A 12 -2.78 36.01 -5.05
CA GLN A 12 -4.17 35.65 -4.75
C GLN A 12 -4.30 34.16 -4.42
N GLY A 13 -5.19 33.83 -3.51
CA GLY A 13 -5.52 32.46 -3.15
C GLY A 13 -6.96 32.37 -2.64
N LYS A 14 -7.43 31.15 -2.38
CA LYS A 14 -8.73 30.95 -1.75
C LYS A 14 -8.60 31.14 -0.25
N GLU A 15 -9.56 31.81 0.36
CA GLU A 15 -9.60 31.98 1.82
C GLU A 15 -9.52 30.62 2.52
N GLY A 16 -8.65 30.49 3.53
CA GLY A 16 -8.45 29.27 4.29
C GLY A 16 -7.49 28.24 3.64
N GLU A 17 -7.00 28.48 2.42
CA GLU A 17 -5.93 27.64 1.87
C GLU A 17 -4.63 27.81 2.68
N TYR A 18 -3.83 26.74 2.72
CA TYR A 18 -2.55 26.81 3.40
C TYR A 18 -1.50 27.57 2.58
N LEU A 19 -0.78 28.43 3.27
CA LEU A 19 0.23 29.32 2.69
C LEU A 19 1.27 28.61 1.84
N LEU A 20 1.75 27.44 2.26
CA LEU A 20 2.73 26.64 1.50
C LEU A 20 2.21 26.29 0.11
N LYS A 21 0.95 25.89 -0.01
CA LYS A 21 0.32 25.52 -1.28
C LYS A 21 0.25 26.72 -2.20
N VAL A 22 -0.24 27.84 -1.71
CA VAL A 22 -0.34 29.08 -2.49
C VAL A 22 1.06 29.58 -2.90
N ALA A 23 2.05 29.52 -2.02
CA ALA A 23 3.42 29.88 -2.35
C ALA A 23 3.99 29.00 -3.50
N GLN A 24 3.76 27.70 -3.46
CA GLN A 24 4.18 26.77 -4.52
C GLN A 24 3.50 27.07 -5.87
N GLU A 25 2.21 27.38 -5.88
CA GLU A 25 1.45 27.77 -7.07
C GLU A 25 1.99 29.06 -7.71
N HIS A 26 2.57 29.95 -6.88
CA HIS A 26 3.23 31.18 -7.34
C HIS A 26 4.74 31.04 -7.55
N GLY A 27 5.27 29.80 -7.59
CA GLY A 27 6.68 29.51 -7.88
C GLY A 27 7.66 29.84 -6.74
N VAL A 28 7.17 30.00 -5.51
CA VAL A 28 8.01 30.25 -4.32
C VAL A 28 8.31 28.93 -3.62
N GLU A 29 9.58 28.55 -3.63
CA GLU A 29 10.05 27.33 -2.96
C GLU A 29 10.26 27.57 -1.47
N ILE A 30 9.56 26.82 -0.63
CA ILE A 30 9.73 26.78 0.82
C ILE A 30 10.12 25.35 1.22
N PRO A 31 11.25 25.15 1.93
CA PRO A 31 11.73 23.80 2.25
C PRO A 31 10.80 23.10 3.24
N THR A 32 10.57 21.81 3.01
CA THR A 32 9.73 20.95 3.86
C THR A 32 10.30 19.54 3.94
N LEU A 33 10.09 18.83 5.06
CA LEU A 33 10.39 17.40 5.22
C LEU A 33 9.19 16.60 5.73
N CYS A 34 8.21 17.23 6.41
CA CYS A 34 7.04 16.56 6.97
C CYS A 34 5.74 16.85 6.20
N PHE A 35 5.83 17.46 5.03
CA PHE A 35 4.71 17.75 4.17
C PHE A 35 4.60 16.72 3.04
N HIS A 36 3.39 16.25 2.80
CA HIS A 36 3.06 15.41 1.65
C HIS A 36 1.65 15.78 1.17
N LYS A 37 1.46 15.92 -0.15
CA LYS A 37 0.19 16.36 -0.76
C LYS A 37 -1.03 15.51 -0.40
N ALA A 38 -0.80 14.23 -0.09
CA ALA A 38 -1.85 13.28 0.28
C ALA A 38 -2.20 13.31 1.78
N LEU A 39 -1.62 14.17 2.59
CA LEU A 39 -1.80 14.20 4.03
C LEU A 39 -2.08 15.62 4.53
N GLU A 40 -2.94 15.73 5.53
CA GLU A 40 -3.11 16.99 6.24
C GLU A 40 -1.77 17.44 6.85
N PRO A 41 -1.39 18.70 6.72
CA PRO A 41 -0.13 19.19 7.22
C PRO A 41 -0.07 19.18 8.76
N ALA A 42 1.05 18.78 9.33
CA ALA A 42 1.23 18.69 10.78
C ALA A 42 2.25 19.70 11.36
N GLY A 43 3.04 20.38 10.52
CA GLY A 43 4.02 21.37 10.97
C GLY A 43 5.14 20.82 11.85
N MET A 44 5.47 19.52 11.76
CA MET A 44 6.38 18.85 12.69
C MET A 44 7.85 19.23 12.49
N CYS A 45 8.34 19.27 11.26
CA CYS A 45 9.76 19.53 10.98
C CYS A 45 10.19 21.00 11.12
N ARG A 46 9.25 21.92 11.14
CA ARG A 46 9.47 23.38 11.26
C ARG A 46 10.28 24.04 10.14
N LEU A 47 10.75 23.32 9.15
CA LEU A 47 11.54 23.89 8.04
C LEU A 47 10.77 24.90 7.18
N CYS A 48 9.44 24.74 7.08
CA CYS A 48 8.59 25.63 6.30
C CYS A 48 8.26 26.94 7.01
N ILE A 49 9.03 27.34 8.03
CA ILE A 49 8.86 28.59 8.77
C ILE A 49 9.04 29.80 7.87
N VAL A 50 8.18 30.78 8.04
CA VAL A 50 8.18 32.06 7.32
C VAL A 50 7.86 33.20 8.27
N GLU A 51 8.23 34.42 7.91
CA GLU A 51 7.81 35.62 8.60
C GLU A 51 6.43 36.08 8.11
N MET A 52 5.54 36.32 9.03
CA MET A 52 4.25 36.91 8.80
C MET A 52 4.16 38.26 9.49
N HIS A 53 3.96 39.30 8.72
CA HIS A 53 3.85 40.68 9.17
C HIS A 53 2.36 41.09 9.14
N TYR A 54 1.86 41.59 10.24
CA TYR A 54 0.51 42.15 10.34
C TYR A 54 0.38 43.14 11.50
N GLY A 55 -0.21 44.28 11.24
CA GLY A 55 -0.46 45.31 12.26
C GLY A 55 0.82 45.75 12.99
N GLY A 56 1.95 45.84 12.30
CA GLY A 56 3.23 46.22 12.87
C GLY A 56 3.92 45.11 13.72
N ARG A 57 3.36 43.90 13.76
CA ARG A 57 3.94 42.75 14.49
C ARG A 57 4.51 41.71 13.50
N VAL A 58 5.61 41.11 13.89
CA VAL A 58 6.24 40.00 13.17
C VAL A 58 5.99 38.71 13.94
N ARG A 59 5.57 37.65 13.23
CA ARG A 59 5.41 36.29 13.77
C ARG A 59 6.09 35.30 12.84
N TYR A 60 6.66 34.27 13.42
CA TYR A 60 7.21 33.14 12.68
C TYR A 60 6.19 31.98 12.68
N VAL A 61 5.69 31.62 11.50
CA VAL A 61 4.63 30.62 11.34
C VAL A 61 5.09 29.52 10.38
N THR A 62 4.54 28.32 10.54
CA THR A 62 4.80 27.20 9.62
C THR A 62 3.85 27.27 8.44
N SER A 63 4.35 27.57 7.24
CA SER A 63 3.53 27.78 6.05
C SER A 63 2.68 26.59 5.64
N CYS A 64 3.08 25.35 5.98
CA CYS A 64 2.37 24.15 5.58
C CYS A 64 0.97 23.99 6.20
N ASN A 65 0.75 24.53 7.41
CA ASN A 65 -0.52 24.45 8.15
C ASN A 65 -1.07 25.79 8.58
N TYR A 66 -0.55 26.88 8.04
CA TYR A 66 -1.05 28.23 8.32
C TYR A 66 -1.97 28.69 7.19
N PRO A 67 -3.24 28.99 7.46
CA PRO A 67 -4.16 29.45 6.43
C PRO A 67 -3.85 30.89 5.99
N ILE A 68 -4.09 31.18 4.72
CA ILE A 68 -3.98 32.55 4.20
C ILE A 68 -5.23 33.36 4.54
N TRP A 69 -5.07 34.67 4.68
CA TRP A 69 -6.14 35.65 4.91
C TRP A 69 -5.77 37.02 4.35
N GLU A 70 -6.76 37.87 4.18
CA GLU A 70 -6.64 39.15 3.49
C GLU A 70 -5.66 40.11 4.17
N GLY A 71 -4.75 40.71 3.40
CA GLY A 71 -3.84 41.74 3.85
C GLY A 71 -2.67 41.30 4.67
N MET A 72 -2.38 39.99 4.79
CA MET A 72 -1.16 39.50 5.42
C MET A 72 0.06 39.80 4.51
N GLU A 73 1.22 40.03 5.10
CA GLU A 73 2.50 40.15 4.39
C GLU A 73 3.42 39.01 4.82
N ILE A 74 3.93 38.26 3.84
CA ILE A 74 4.77 37.09 4.06
C ILE A 74 6.14 37.31 3.43
N LYS A 75 7.18 37.02 4.22
CA LYS A 75 8.57 36.91 3.75
C LYS A 75 9.04 35.50 3.98
N THR A 76 9.59 34.88 2.94
CA THR A 76 9.99 33.45 2.98
C THR A 76 11.51 33.29 3.05
N ASP A 77 12.25 34.38 2.89
CA ASP A 77 13.71 34.39 2.75
C ASP A 77 14.30 35.67 3.36
N THR A 78 14.42 35.67 4.70
CA THR A 78 15.09 36.72 5.47
C THR A 78 16.29 36.13 6.23
N GLU A 79 17.19 36.97 6.72
CA GLU A 79 18.33 36.51 7.52
C GLU A 79 17.85 35.75 8.76
N GLU A 80 16.81 36.22 9.43
CA GLU A 80 16.24 35.59 10.60
C GLU A 80 15.67 34.20 10.27
N ILE A 81 14.96 34.05 9.14
CA ILE A 81 14.45 32.76 8.67
C ILE A 81 15.63 31.82 8.37
N HIS A 82 16.69 32.30 7.73
CA HIS A 82 17.90 31.53 7.47
C HIS A 82 18.52 31.01 8.76
N GLN A 83 18.67 31.87 9.78
CA GLN A 83 19.24 31.48 11.07
C GLN A 83 18.34 30.44 11.78
N ILE A 84 17.01 30.61 11.78
CA ILE A 84 16.10 29.63 12.38
C ILE A 84 16.22 28.29 11.65
N ARG A 85 16.15 28.27 10.33
CA ARG A 85 16.27 27.04 9.53
C ARG A 85 17.62 26.38 9.70
N LYS A 86 18.71 27.16 9.78
CA LYS A 86 20.05 26.66 10.03
C LYS A 86 20.12 25.85 11.33
N VAL A 87 19.57 26.36 12.42
CA VAL A 87 19.54 25.66 13.71
C VAL A 87 18.71 24.38 13.60
N ILE A 88 17.55 24.42 12.94
CA ILE A 88 16.71 23.21 12.74
C ILE A 88 17.46 22.14 11.93
N VAL A 89 18.12 22.53 10.83
CA VAL A 89 18.89 21.61 9.99
C VAL A 89 20.10 21.06 10.76
N GLU A 90 20.76 21.86 11.57
CA GLU A 90 21.87 21.43 12.43
C GLU A 90 21.42 20.35 13.43
N MET A 91 20.25 20.52 14.06
CA MET A 91 19.67 19.50 14.97
C MET A 91 19.30 18.21 14.20
N LEU A 92 18.76 18.35 12.98
CA LEU A 92 18.48 17.20 12.11
C LEU A 92 19.76 16.48 11.68
N LEU A 93 20.82 17.22 11.35
CA LEU A 93 22.13 16.66 10.99
C LEU A 93 22.78 15.93 12.17
N ALA A 94 22.65 16.46 13.38
CA ALA A 94 23.14 15.79 14.59
C ALA A 94 22.41 14.48 14.83
N ARG A 95 21.08 14.42 14.60
CA ARG A 95 20.32 13.19 14.75
C ARG A 95 20.53 12.20 13.61
N CYS A 96 20.57 12.68 12.38
CA CYS A 96 20.59 11.85 11.17
C CYS A 96 21.76 12.23 10.25
N PRO A 97 23.01 12.00 10.69
CA PRO A 97 24.21 12.49 9.98
C PRO A 97 24.43 11.81 8.63
N ASN A 98 23.86 10.61 8.44
CA ASN A 98 24.07 9.81 7.23
C ASN A 98 22.95 9.93 6.20
N VAL A 99 21.86 10.64 6.51
CA VAL A 99 20.68 10.75 5.63
C VAL A 99 20.93 11.75 4.49
N PRO A 100 20.82 11.36 3.21
CA PRO A 100 21.17 12.20 2.06
C PRO A 100 20.40 13.53 2.02
N VAL A 101 19.08 13.52 2.26
CA VAL A 101 18.28 14.76 2.22
C VAL A 101 18.66 15.73 3.34
N VAL A 102 19.11 15.23 4.48
CA VAL A 102 19.59 16.08 5.59
C VAL A 102 20.95 16.68 5.26
N LYS A 103 21.85 15.90 4.66
CA LYS A 103 23.15 16.40 4.16
C LYS A 103 22.98 17.51 3.12
N GLN A 104 22.11 17.33 2.14
CA GLN A 104 21.81 18.35 1.13
C GLN A 104 21.29 19.65 1.76
N LEU A 105 20.42 19.54 2.77
CA LEU A 105 19.98 20.72 3.52
C LEU A 105 21.11 21.36 4.32
N ALA A 106 21.97 20.56 4.96
CA ALA A 106 23.13 21.06 5.68
C ALA A 106 24.07 21.84 4.77
N ASP A 107 24.36 21.32 3.58
CA ASP A 107 25.17 22.02 2.55
C ASP A 107 24.51 23.34 2.12
N ARG A 108 23.18 23.35 1.90
CA ARG A 108 22.42 24.56 1.54
C ARG A 108 22.52 25.66 2.60
N TYR A 109 22.58 25.30 3.89
CA TYR A 109 22.69 26.23 5.01
C TYR A 109 24.13 26.40 5.53
N GLY A 110 25.14 25.88 4.82
CA GLY A 110 26.54 26.03 5.15
C GLY A 110 26.98 25.38 6.46
N ILE A 111 26.34 24.24 6.81
CA ILE A 111 26.62 23.48 8.04
C ILE A 111 27.56 22.33 7.68
N LYS A 112 28.81 22.38 8.14
CA LYS A 112 29.79 21.30 7.94
C LYS A 112 29.69 20.24 9.03
N GLU A 113 29.61 20.68 10.27
CA GLU A 113 29.50 19.83 11.47
C GLU A 113 28.47 20.41 12.43
N PRO A 114 27.62 19.56 13.05
CA PRO A 114 26.68 20.04 14.03
C PRO A 114 27.37 20.35 15.37
N ARG A 115 26.90 21.37 16.08
CA ARG A 115 27.37 21.69 17.46
C ARG A 115 26.88 20.66 18.49
N PHE A 116 25.85 19.90 18.14
CA PHE A 116 25.27 18.88 18.99
C PHE A 116 25.95 17.53 18.76
N LYS A 117 25.99 16.68 19.80
CA LYS A 117 26.55 15.33 19.68
C LYS A 117 25.79 14.54 18.61
N PRO A 118 26.48 13.98 17.61
CA PRO A 118 25.82 13.17 16.60
C PRO A 118 25.23 11.88 17.18
N GLU A 119 24.05 11.53 16.71
CA GLU A 119 23.40 10.24 16.89
C GLU A 119 23.53 9.42 15.59
N ASP A 120 23.34 8.12 15.66
CA ASP A 120 23.30 7.25 14.47
C ASP A 120 21.86 6.78 14.23
N ASP A 121 21.02 7.71 13.83
CA ASP A 121 19.62 7.46 13.50
C ASP A 121 19.33 7.91 12.05
N ASP A 122 18.37 7.29 11.40
CA ASP A 122 17.88 7.66 10.08
C ASP A 122 16.48 8.31 10.13
N CYS A 123 15.85 8.35 11.31
CA CYS A 123 14.49 8.85 11.48
C CYS A 123 14.47 10.29 11.99
N ILE A 124 13.98 11.23 11.19
CA ILE A 124 13.78 12.64 11.55
C ILE A 124 12.48 12.92 12.32
N LEU A 125 11.75 11.91 12.72
CA LEU A 125 10.48 12.02 13.46
C LEU A 125 9.42 12.91 12.77
N CYS A 126 9.39 12.93 11.45
CA CYS A 126 8.46 13.79 10.69
C CYS A 126 7.00 13.33 10.74
N GLY A 127 6.72 12.12 11.23
CA GLY A 127 5.36 11.58 11.38
C GLY A 127 4.60 11.30 10.08
N LEU A 128 5.22 11.38 8.90
CA LEU A 128 4.55 11.06 7.64
C LEU A 128 4.08 9.60 7.60
N CYS A 129 4.91 8.68 8.07
CA CYS A 129 4.61 7.24 8.09
C CYS A 129 3.42 6.90 8.98
N THR A 130 3.31 7.52 10.16
CA THR A 130 2.19 7.28 11.09
C THR A 130 0.88 7.84 10.54
N ARG A 131 0.90 9.07 10.01
CA ARG A 131 -0.27 9.71 9.41
C ARG A 131 -0.76 9.01 8.15
N ILE A 132 0.15 8.51 7.30
CA ILE A 132 -0.28 7.73 6.14
C ILE A 132 -0.84 6.37 6.56
N CYS A 133 -0.29 5.74 7.61
CA CYS A 133 -0.78 4.49 8.15
C CYS A 133 -2.21 4.64 8.71
N GLU A 134 -2.47 5.74 9.43
CA GLU A 134 -3.81 6.10 9.89
C GLU A 134 -4.77 6.33 8.71
N ARG A 135 -4.34 7.08 7.70
CA ARG A 135 -5.13 7.32 6.48
C ARG A 135 -5.43 6.03 5.71
N MET A 136 -4.54 5.03 5.77
CA MET A 136 -4.78 3.69 5.22
C MET A 136 -5.76 2.86 6.06
N GLY A 137 -6.18 3.35 7.23
CA GLY A 137 -7.13 2.69 8.12
C GLY A 137 -6.52 1.59 9.00
N SER A 138 -5.21 1.39 8.95
CA SER A 138 -4.50 0.38 9.73
C SER A 138 -4.03 0.87 11.09
N SER A 139 -3.48 2.10 11.16
CA SER A 139 -2.88 2.69 12.38
C SER A 139 -1.90 1.75 13.09
N ALA A 140 -1.19 0.92 12.30
CA ALA A 140 -0.30 -0.12 12.82
C ALA A 140 0.97 0.43 13.48
N ILE A 141 1.36 1.65 13.16
CA ILE A 141 2.54 2.33 13.70
C ILE A 141 2.15 3.71 14.25
N SER A 142 2.82 4.11 15.30
CA SER A 142 2.59 5.39 15.96
C SER A 142 3.91 6.01 16.43
N LEU A 143 3.85 7.27 16.85
CA LEU A 143 4.95 7.91 17.58
C LEU A 143 4.83 7.51 19.05
N THR A 144 5.83 6.83 19.58
CA THR A 144 5.88 6.27 20.94
C THR A 144 7.00 6.88 21.75
N GLY A 145 6.95 6.75 23.07
CA GLY A 145 7.97 7.29 23.97
C GLY A 145 7.80 8.79 24.26
N ARG A 146 8.78 9.37 24.95
CA ARG A 146 8.83 10.80 25.29
C ARG A 146 10.29 11.29 25.27
N GLY A 147 10.48 12.58 24.95
CA GLY A 147 11.79 13.21 24.95
C GLY A 147 12.76 12.49 24.02
N VAL A 148 13.91 12.09 24.53
CA VAL A 148 14.97 11.42 23.76
C VAL A 148 14.61 10.00 23.30
N GLU A 149 13.64 9.37 23.96
CA GLU A 149 13.15 8.03 23.59
C GLU A 149 12.03 8.07 22.56
N PHE A 150 11.68 9.26 22.06
CA PHE A 150 10.62 9.43 21.07
C PHE A 150 10.99 8.79 19.75
N LYS A 151 10.20 7.84 19.29
CA LYS A 151 10.45 7.06 18.06
C LYS A 151 9.16 6.64 17.37
N VAL A 152 9.29 6.22 16.12
CA VAL A 152 8.21 5.54 15.38
C VAL A 152 8.30 4.05 15.67
N ASP A 153 7.22 3.46 16.16
CA ASP A 153 7.20 2.05 16.51
C ASP A 153 5.77 1.48 16.44
N THR A 154 5.66 0.16 16.53
CA THR A 154 4.39 -0.52 16.77
C THR A 154 4.00 -0.46 18.25
N PRO A 155 2.71 -0.55 18.60
CA PRO A 155 2.28 -0.63 20.00
C PRO A 155 3.01 -1.73 20.76
N PHE A 156 3.50 -1.40 21.96
CA PHE A 156 4.23 -2.31 22.85
C PHE A 156 5.50 -2.94 22.25
N HIS A 157 6.03 -2.40 21.15
CA HIS A 157 7.23 -2.91 20.45
C HIS A 157 7.09 -4.37 19.97
N VAL A 158 5.87 -4.81 19.71
CA VAL A 158 5.58 -6.15 19.17
C VAL A 158 5.20 -6.09 17.71
N GLN A 159 5.26 -7.22 17.02
CA GLN A 159 4.79 -7.31 15.64
C GLN A 159 3.31 -6.92 15.55
N SER A 160 2.97 -6.16 14.52
CA SER A 160 1.61 -5.67 14.33
C SER A 160 0.72 -6.73 13.68
N ASP A 161 -0.43 -6.98 14.27
CA ASP A 161 -1.49 -7.84 13.74
C ASP A 161 -2.50 -7.09 12.84
N VAL A 162 -2.39 -5.76 12.76
CA VAL A 162 -3.26 -4.91 11.93
C VAL A 162 -2.53 -4.27 10.75
N CYS A 163 -1.22 -4.48 10.59
CA CYS A 163 -0.45 -3.95 9.49
C CYS A 163 -0.89 -4.58 8.16
N LEU A 164 -1.31 -3.77 7.19
CA LEU A 164 -1.72 -4.22 5.86
C LEU A 164 -0.54 -4.51 4.90
N ALA A 165 0.71 -4.32 5.34
CA ALA A 165 1.92 -4.38 4.50
C ALA A 165 1.80 -3.61 3.17
N CYS A 166 1.02 -2.56 3.14
CA CYS A 166 0.72 -1.78 1.93
C CYS A 166 1.91 -0.98 1.39
N GLY A 167 2.99 -0.81 2.18
CA GLY A 167 4.19 -0.06 1.81
C GLY A 167 4.04 1.46 1.82
N ALA A 168 2.88 2.01 2.14
CA ALA A 168 2.63 3.45 2.11
C ALA A 168 3.59 4.24 3.04
N CYS A 169 3.90 3.69 4.21
CA CYS A 169 4.85 4.30 5.16
C CYS A 169 6.28 4.36 4.61
N ALA A 170 6.72 3.35 3.86
CA ALA A 170 8.02 3.38 3.18
C ALA A 170 8.04 4.40 2.04
N PHE A 171 6.95 4.48 1.28
CA PHE A 171 6.82 5.40 0.14
C PHE A 171 6.91 6.87 0.55
N VAL A 172 6.27 7.27 1.66
CA VAL A 172 6.27 8.67 2.13
C VAL A 172 7.49 9.03 2.98
N CYS A 173 8.35 8.08 3.33
CA CYS A 173 9.50 8.32 4.20
C CYS A 173 10.58 9.13 3.47
N PRO A 174 10.85 10.40 3.86
CA PRO A 174 11.79 11.26 3.13
C PRO A 174 13.25 10.86 3.36
N THR A 175 13.52 10.07 4.39
CA THR A 175 14.87 9.63 4.77
C THR A 175 15.17 8.19 4.36
N GLY A 176 14.17 7.44 3.90
CA GLY A 176 14.32 6.00 3.63
C GLY A 176 14.49 5.13 4.89
N HIS A 177 14.25 5.68 6.08
CA HIS A 177 14.32 4.93 7.35
C HIS A 177 13.42 3.70 7.34
N ILE A 178 12.20 3.82 6.81
CA ILE A 178 11.28 2.68 6.65
C ILE A 178 11.44 2.12 5.24
N THR A 179 11.80 0.85 5.15
CA THR A 179 11.90 0.08 3.91
C THR A 179 10.83 -1.01 3.87
N VAL A 180 10.55 -1.53 2.68
CA VAL A 180 9.60 -2.65 2.50
C VAL A 180 10.08 -3.90 3.25
N ASP A 181 11.37 -4.14 3.32
CA ASP A 181 11.93 -5.29 4.04
C ASP A 181 11.81 -5.13 5.56
N LYS A 182 12.03 -3.92 6.09
CA LYS A 182 11.75 -3.63 7.51
C LYS A 182 10.27 -3.83 7.84
N ILE A 183 9.34 -3.47 6.93
CA ILE A 183 7.90 -3.71 7.12
C ILE A 183 7.62 -5.21 7.16
N LYS A 184 8.17 -5.99 6.25
CA LYS A 184 7.98 -7.45 6.22
C LYS A 184 8.45 -8.12 7.53
N ALA A 185 9.53 -7.63 8.12
CA ALA A 185 10.03 -8.14 9.39
C ALA A 185 9.11 -7.80 10.60
N GLN A 186 8.24 -6.80 10.48
CA GLN A 186 7.31 -6.34 11.53
C GLN A 186 5.91 -6.94 11.45
N ILE A 187 5.64 -7.79 10.48
CA ILE A 187 4.33 -8.43 10.30
C ILE A 187 4.41 -9.91 10.60
N THR A 188 3.40 -10.42 11.32
CA THR A 188 3.24 -11.84 11.54
C THR A 188 2.66 -12.50 10.28
N GLU A 189 2.93 -13.78 10.05
CA GLU A 189 2.31 -14.56 8.98
C GLU A 189 0.78 -14.48 8.98
N HIS A 190 0.17 -14.24 10.14
CA HIS A 190 -1.27 -14.12 10.31
C HIS A 190 -1.85 -12.78 9.82
N THR A 191 -1.05 -11.71 9.73
CA THR A 191 -1.52 -10.38 9.30
C THR A 191 -1.57 -10.22 7.80
N LEU A 192 -0.80 -11.00 7.08
CA LEU A 192 -0.78 -11.06 5.63
C LEU A 192 -1.60 -12.24 5.13
N LYS A 193 -2.91 -12.25 5.37
CA LYS A 193 -3.77 -13.05 4.51
C LYS A 193 -3.95 -12.26 3.21
N PRO A 194 -3.21 -12.59 2.14
CA PRO A 194 -3.46 -11.97 0.85
C PRO A 194 -4.91 -12.25 0.47
N ILE A 195 -5.53 -11.32 -0.27
CA ILE A 195 -6.83 -11.62 -0.87
C ILE A 195 -6.59 -12.80 -1.80
N PRO A 196 -7.26 -13.94 -1.62
CA PRO A 196 -7.06 -15.07 -2.52
C PRO A 196 -7.38 -14.65 -3.96
N SER A 197 -6.55 -15.03 -4.92
CA SER A 197 -6.86 -14.88 -6.33
C SER A 197 -7.89 -15.95 -6.72
N GLU A 198 -9.07 -15.53 -7.13
CA GLU A 198 -10.13 -16.42 -7.59
C GLU A 198 -9.68 -17.16 -8.86
N TYR A 199 -8.92 -16.50 -9.72
CA TYR A 199 -8.37 -17.10 -10.94
C TYR A 199 -7.33 -18.19 -10.67
N ASP A 200 -6.60 -18.08 -9.56
CA ASP A 200 -5.58 -19.04 -9.14
C ASP A 200 -6.07 -19.99 -8.04
N GLU A 201 -7.38 -20.13 -7.86
CA GLU A 201 -8.01 -21.02 -6.84
C GLU A 201 -7.45 -20.78 -5.42
N GLY A 202 -7.09 -19.55 -5.10
CA GLY A 202 -6.52 -19.19 -3.79
C GLY A 202 -5.03 -19.50 -3.61
N LEU A 203 -4.37 -20.17 -4.55
CA LEU A 203 -2.93 -20.52 -4.48
C LEU A 203 -2.02 -19.29 -4.49
N LYS A 204 -2.50 -18.16 -5.00
CA LYS A 204 -1.80 -16.89 -5.03
C LYS A 204 -2.67 -15.77 -4.47
N GLY A 205 -2.04 -14.78 -3.86
CA GLY A 205 -2.72 -13.58 -3.42
C GLY A 205 -2.82 -12.51 -4.52
N ARG A 206 -3.89 -11.72 -4.48
CA ARG A 206 -4.08 -10.54 -5.32
C ARG A 206 -4.27 -9.27 -4.47
N LYS A 207 -4.17 -8.13 -5.12
CA LYS A 207 -4.42 -6.81 -4.53
C LYS A 207 -5.90 -6.42 -4.70
N PRO A 208 -6.41 -5.44 -3.92
CA PRO A 208 -7.76 -4.91 -4.13
C PRO A 208 -7.95 -4.26 -5.51
N VAL A 209 -6.89 -3.69 -6.09
CA VAL A 209 -6.87 -3.21 -7.48
C VAL A 209 -6.08 -4.22 -8.29
N TYR A 210 -6.70 -4.85 -9.25
CA TYR A 210 -6.11 -5.96 -9.98
C TYR A 210 -6.72 -6.12 -11.38
N VAL A 211 -6.02 -6.82 -12.24
CA VAL A 211 -6.57 -7.35 -13.49
C VAL A 211 -7.03 -8.77 -13.19
N PRO A 212 -8.28 -9.16 -13.53
CA PRO A 212 -8.83 -10.47 -13.17
C PRO A 212 -7.93 -11.65 -13.57
N TYR A 213 -7.38 -11.61 -14.79
CA TYR A 213 -6.39 -12.55 -15.31
C TYR A 213 -5.64 -11.92 -16.47
N ALA A 214 -4.42 -12.42 -16.75
CA ALA A 214 -3.50 -11.78 -17.69
C ALA A 214 -4.04 -11.65 -19.14
N GLN A 215 -4.91 -12.59 -19.55
CA GLN A 215 -5.52 -12.65 -20.89
C GLN A 215 -6.91 -11.99 -20.94
N ALA A 216 -7.32 -11.27 -19.91
CA ALA A 216 -8.65 -10.62 -19.85
C ALA A 216 -8.86 -9.66 -21.05
N VAL A 217 -10.05 -9.70 -21.62
CA VAL A 217 -10.49 -8.77 -22.67
C VAL A 217 -11.83 -8.17 -22.25
N PRO A 218 -11.88 -6.88 -21.95
CA PRO A 218 -10.79 -5.92 -21.94
C PRO A 218 -9.79 -6.20 -20.79
N ASN A 219 -8.50 -5.90 -21.04
CA ASN A 219 -7.46 -5.98 -20.00
C ASN A 219 -7.49 -4.68 -19.17
N THR A 220 -8.55 -4.51 -18.41
CA THR A 220 -8.81 -3.31 -17.61
C THR A 220 -8.71 -3.65 -16.13
N PRO A 221 -7.92 -2.88 -15.35
CA PRO A 221 -7.90 -3.03 -13.89
C PRO A 221 -9.27 -2.75 -13.27
N VAL A 222 -9.64 -3.56 -12.30
CA VAL A 222 -10.88 -3.42 -11.52
C VAL A 222 -10.55 -3.22 -10.04
N ILE A 223 -11.47 -2.60 -9.30
CA ILE A 223 -11.35 -2.42 -7.86
C ILE A 223 -12.35 -3.34 -7.17
N ASP A 224 -11.83 -4.28 -6.37
CA ASP A 224 -12.67 -5.10 -5.49
C ASP A 224 -13.23 -4.24 -4.35
N ARG A 225 -14.49 -3.85 -4.45
CA ARG A 225 -15.17 -2.99 -3.47
C ARG A 225 -15.25 -3.64 -2.10
N THR A 226 -15.30 -4.96 -2.03
CA THR A 226 -15.41 -5.71 -0.76
C THR A 226 -14.10 -5.75 0.02
N LYS A 227 -12.97 -5.57 -0.65
CA LYS A 227 -11.62 -5.63 -0.06
C LYS A 227 -10.90 -4.27 -0.04
N CYS A 228 -11.38 -3.30 -0.81
CA CYS A 228 -10.78 -1.98 -0.87
C CYS A 228 -11.06 -1.17 0.41
N VAL A 229 -10.02 -0.63 1.02
CA VAL A 229 -10.12 0.20 2.24
C VAL A 229 -10.98 1.45 2.01
N HIS A 230 -10.90 2.08 0.81
CA HIS A 230 -11.75 3.23 0.50
C HIS A 230 -13.24 2.92 0.64
N PHE A 231 -13.69 1.82 0.04
CA PHE A 231 -15.13 1.45 0.10
C PHE A 231 -15.56 0.99 1.48
N LYS A 232 -14.63 0.50 2.33
CA LYS A 232 -14.93 0.10 3.70
C LYS A 232 -14.98 1.26 4.69
N THR A 233 -14.07 2.23 4.55
CA THR A 233 -13.83 3.26 5.58
C THR A 233 -13.99 4.69 5.08
N GLY A 234 -14.03 4.92 3.78
CA GLY A 234 -14.03 6.25 3.16
C GLY A 234 -12.69 7.01 3.24
N MET A 235 -11.71 6.48 3.96
CA MET A 235 -10.49 7.23 4.30
C MET A 235 -9.39 7.15 3.26
N CYS A 236 -9.25 6.04 2.53
CA CYS A 236 -8.18 5.83 1.56
C CYS A 236 -8.59 6.28 0.15
N LYS A 237 -7.78 7.12 -0.51
CA LYS A 237 -7.90 7.50 -1.93
C LYS A 237 -6.53 7.57 -2.62
N ILE A 238 -5.50 6.97 -2.03
CA ILE A 238 -4.11 7.11 -2.47
C ILE A 238 -3.95 6.71 -3.94
N CYS A 239 -4.56 5.61 -4.40
CA CYS A 239 -4.47 5.19 -5.81
C CYS A 239 -4.98 6.28 -6.77
N ALA A 240 -6.07 6.97 -6.45
CA ALA A 240 -6.61 8.06 -7.28
C ALA A 240 -5.72 9.31 -7.22
N GLU A 241 -5.20 9.67 -6.03
CA GLU A 241 -4.33 10.83 -5.85
C GLU A 241 -2.98 10.69 -6.58
N PHE A 242 -2.47 9.47 -6.71
CA PHE A 242 -1.23 9.18 -7.42
C PHE A 242 -1.42 8.80 -8.90
N CYS A 243 -2.65 8.66 -9.37
CA CYS A 243 -2.93 8.38 -10.77
C CYS A 243 -2.71 9.63 -11.62
N GLY A 244 -1.61 9.67 -12.37
CA GLY A 244 -1.25 10.83 -13.19
C GLY A 244 -2.24 11.17 -14.30
N VAL A 245 -3.08 10.20 -14.69
CA VAL A 245 -4.11 10.36 -15.74
C VAL A 245 -5.54 10.40 -15.19
N ASN A 246 -5.70 10.42 -13.85
CA ASN A 246 -6.98 10.46 -13.14
C ASN A 246 -7.98 9.36 -13.59
N ALA A 247 -7.49 8.16 -13.89
CA ALA A 247 -8.30 7.05 -14.41
C ALA A 247 -9.13 6.33 -13.33
N ILE A 248 -8.94 6.65 -12.05
CA ILE A 248 -9.61 5.94 -10.95
C ILE A 248 -10.82 6.74 -10.47
N ASP A 249 -11.99 6.20 -10.73
CA ASP A 249 -13.27 6.73 -10.27
C ASP A 249 -13.91 5.79 -9.23
N HIS A 250 -13.92 6.23 -7.96
CA HIS A 250 -14.56 5.49 -6.87
C HIS A 250 -16.09 5.68 -6.82
N THR A 251 -16.65 6.58 -7.62
CA THR A 251 -18.10 6.87 -7.65
C THR A 251 -18.84 6.08 -8.72
N GLN A 252 -18.11 5.38 -9.59
CA GLN A 252 -18.66 4.54 -10.65
C GLN A 252 -19.66 3.53 -10.07
N LYS A 253 -20.80 3.40 -10.73
CA LYS A 253 -21.88 2.47 -10.35
C LYS A 253 -22.01 1.39 -11.41
N ASP A 254 -22.59 0.25 -10.99
CA ASP A 254 -22.95 -0.82 -11.91
C ASP A 254 -24.08 -0.33 -12.82
N GLU A 255 -23.99 -0.64 -14.10
CA GLU A 255 -25.00 -0.33 -15.11
C GLU A 255 -25.56 -1.63 -15.68
N SER A 256 -26.87 -1.69 -15.84
CA SER A 256 -27.54 -2.78 -16.57
C SER A 256 -27.80 -2.33 -17.99
N ILE A 257 -27.30 -3.11 -18.95
CA ILE A 257 -27.57 -2.89 -20.37
C ILE A 257 -28.43 -4.02 -20.92
N GLU A 258 -29.38 -3.70 -21.77
CA GLU A 258 -30.14 -4.66 -22.53
C GLU A 258 -29.50 -4.84 -23.91
N VAL A 259 -29.25 -6.09 -24.29
CA VAL A 259 -28.67 -6.42 -25.59
C VAL A 259 -29.63 -7.35 -26.32
N GLU A 260 -30.07 -6.94 -27.51
CA GLU A 260 -30.88 -7.80 -28.37
C GLU A 260 -29.98 -8.82 -29.08
N VAL A 261 -30.24 -10.11 -28.86
CA VAL A 261 -29.42 -11.20 -29.38
C VAL A 261 -30.25 -12.24 -30.09
N GLY A 262 -29.67 -12.86 -31.13
CA GLY A 262 -30.33 -13.91 -31.92
C GLY A 262 -30.42 -15.25 -31.17
N SER A 263 -29.49 -15.55 -30.26
CA SER A 263 -29.50 -16.76 -29.45
C SER A 263 -28.61 -16.59 -28.20
N ILE A 264 -28.84 -17.44 -27.21
CA ILE A 264 -28.06 -17.48 -25.95
C ILE A 264 -27.42 -18.87 -25.83
N ILE A 265 -26.09 -18.89 -25.67
CA ILE A 265 -25.34 -20.11 -25.39
C ILE A 265 -25.02 -20.14 -23.90
N LEU A 266 -25.54 -21.13 -23.19
CA LEU A 266 -25.29 -21.31 -21.76
C LEU A 266 -24.04 -22.18 -21.56
N ALA A 267 -23.01 -21.59 -20.96
CA ALA A 267 -21.76 -22.26 -20.60
C ALA A 267 -21.34 -21.83 -19.15
N PRO A 268 -22.13 -22.18 -18.13
CA PRO A 268 -22.00 -21.64 -16.77
C PRO A 268 -20.83 -22.25 -15.97
N GLY A 269 -20.11 -23.23 -16.53
CA GLY A 269 -19.05 -23.97 -15.82
C GLY A 269 -19.60 -25.00 -14.83
N ALA A 270 -18.80 -25.35 -13.83
CA ALA A 270 -19.15 -26.30 -12.78
C ALA A 270 -18.66 -25.80 -11.42
N ASP A 271 -19.42 -26.10 -10.38
CA ASP A 271 -19.00 -25.90 -8.99
C ASP A 271 -18.10 -27.05 -8.55
N VAL A 272 -16.98 -26.71 -7.93
CA VAL A 272 -16.08 -27.70 -7.32
C VAL A 272 -16.62 -28.07 -5.94
N TYR A 273 -16.63 -29.37 -5.63
CA TYR A 273 -16.97 -29.82 -4.28
C TYR A 273 -15.95 -29.30 -3.29
N ASP A 274 -16.42 -28.71 -2.18
CA ASP A 274 -15.55 -28.26 -1.09
C ASP A 274 -15.11 -29.47 -0.23
N PRO A 275 -13.85 -29.92 -0.35
CA PRO A 275 -13.35 -31.06 0.42
C PRO A 275 -13.22 -30.75 1.91
N GLY A 276 -13.30 -29.48 2.33
CA GLY A 276 -13.31 -29.08 3.73
C GLY A 276 -14.60 -29.46 4.47
N LEU A 277 -15.71 -29.70 3.75
CA LEU A 277 -16.96 -30.16 4.32
C LEU A 277 -16.85 -31.54 4.97
N HIS A 278 -15.93 -32.38 4.49
CA HIS A 278 -15.62 -33.70 5.03
C HIS A 278 -14.11 -33.97 4.89
N ASP A 279 -13.32 -33.39 5.80
CA ASP A 279 -11.85 -33.27 5.72
C ASP A 279 -11.11 -34.60 6.02
N THR A 280 -11.59 -35.75 5.50
CA THR A 280 -10.98 -37.07 5.68
C THR A 280 -9.54 -37.12 5.19
N TYR A 281 -9.23 -36.37 4.14
CA TYR A 281 -7.91 -36.37 3.51
C TYR A 281 -7.06 -35.18 3.94
N ASN A 282 -7.48 -34.44 4.99
CA ASN A 282 -6.77 -33.32 5.58
C ASN A 282 -6.49 -32.16 4.60
N TYR A 283 -7.39 -31.88 3.69
CA TYR A 283 -7.26 -30.77 2.74
C TYR A 283 -7.06 -29.43 3.48
N THR A 284 -7.82 -29.20 4.57
CA THR A 284 -7.71 -27.96 5.36
C THR A 284 -6.43 -27.85 6.18
N ARG A 285 -5.66 -28.93 6.33
CA ARG A 285 -4.48 -29.02 7.22
C ARG A 285 -3.16 -29.14 6.49
N HIS A 286 -3.17 -29.72 5.29
CA HIS A 286 -1.95 -29.98 4.53
C HIS A 286 -1.96 -29.23 3.21
N PRO A 287 -1.10 -28.20 3.04
CA PRO A 287 -1.08 -27.36 1.84
C PRO A 287 -0.74 -28.10 0.54
N ASN A 288 -0.24 -29.35 0.61
CA ASN A 288 0.04 -30.19 -0.56
C ASN A 288 -1.12 -31.15 -0.92
N VAL A 289 -2.24 -31.06 -0.19
CA VAL A 289 -3.50 -31.70 -0.59
C VAL A 289 -4.30 -30.64 -1.32
N VAL A 290 -4.46 -30.79 -2.62
CA VAL A 290 -5.06 -29.79 -3.50
C VAL A 290 -6.23 -30.40 -4.27
N THR A 291 -7.18 -29.57 -4.68
CA THR A 291 -8.24 -29.96 -5.61
C THR A 291 -7.69 -30.14 -7.02
N SER A 292 -8.43 -30.75 -7.92
CA SER A 292 -8.05 -30.83 -9.34
C SER A 292 -7.96 -29.44 -10.00
N MET A 293 -8.82 -28.51 -9.65
CA MET A 293 -8.76 -27.14 -10.17
C MET A 293 -7.49 -26.42 -9.70
N GLU A 294 -7.14 -26.54 -8.43
CA GLU A 294 -5.87 -26.03 -7.91
C GLU A 294 -4.67 -26.66 -8.63
N PHE A 295 -4.71 -27.98 -8.90
CA PHE A 295 -3.65 -28.66 -9.61
C PHE A 295 -3.53 -28.23 -11.08
N GLU A 296 -4.63 -28.05 -11.78
CA GLU A 296 -4.67 -27.46 -13.13
C GLU A 296 -4.06 -26.04 -13.13
N ARG A 297 -4.33 -25.24 -12.07
CA ARG A 297 -3.71 -23.92 -11.95
C ARG A 297 -2.20 -23.98 -11.68
N ILE A 298 -1.73 -24.97 -10.93
CA ILE A 298 -0.27 -25.21 -10.72
C ILE A 298 0.41 -25.50 -12.05
N LEU A 299 -0.20 -26.35 -12.90
CA LEU A 299 0.37 -26.75 -14.19
C LEU A 299 0.25 -25.69 -15.27
N SER A 300 -0.63 -24.70 -15.11
CA SER A 300 -0.88 -23.69 -16.12
C SER A 300 0.26 -22.70 -16.27
N ALA A 301 0.70 -22.41 -17.49
CA ALA A 301 1.69 -21.37 -17.78
C ALA A 301 1.29 -19.97 -17.30
N SER A 302 -0.02 -19.67 -17.24
CA SER A 302 -0.57 -18.43 -16.69
C SER A 302 -0.94 -18.54 -15.20
N GLY A 303 -0.63 -19.67 -14.57
CA GLY A 303 -0.93 -19.94 -13.16
C GLY A 303 0.09 -19.33 -12.19
N PRO A 304 -0.10 -19.57 -10.90
CA PRO A 304 0.67 -18.92 -9.84
C PRO A 304 2.17 -19.27 -9.87
N PHE A 305 2.52 -20.41 -10.46
CA PHE A 305 3.90 -20.91 -10.54
C PHE A 305 4.48 -20.90 -11.95
N GLY A 306 3.83 -20.23 -12.91
CA GLY A 306 4.33 -20.07 -14.29
C GLY A 306 4.49 -21.38 -15.05
N GLY A 307 3.65 -22.38 -14.78
CA GLY A 307 3.70 -23.71 -15.39
C GLY A 307 4.69 -24.69 -14.75
N HIS A 308 5.36 -24.29 -13.67
CA HIS A 308 6.24 -25.21 -12.93
C HIS A 308 5.41 -26.04 -11.95
N MET A 309 5.53 -27.37 -12.07
CA MET A 309 4.87 -28.30 -11.15
C MET A 309 5.60 -28.30 -9.80
N VAL A 310 5.06 -27.60 -8.83
CA VAL A 310 5.64 -27.45 -7.49
C VAL A 310 4.63 -27.71 -6.39
N ARG A 311 5.11 -28.12 -5.23
CA ARG A 311 4.30 -28.25 -4.01
C ARG A 311 3.99 -26.88 -3.44
N PRO A 312 2.74 -26.55 -3.09
CA PRO A 312 2.39 -25.26 -2.48
C PRO A 312 3.15 -24.96 -1.18
N SER A 313 3.54 -25.97 -0.40
CA SER A 313 4.20 -25.79 0.90
C SER A 313 5.61 -25.22 0.84
N ASP A 314 6.41 -25.62 -0.15
CA ASP A 314 7.85 -25.33 -0.20
C ASP A 314 8.39 -25.02 -1.59
N HIS A 315 7.51 -24.94 -2.58
CA HIS A 315 7.80 -24.64 -3.98
C HIS A 315 8.82 -25.59 -4.63
N LYS A 316 8.95 -26.82 -4.09
CA LYS A 316 9.79 -27.86 -4.67
C LYS A 316 8.96 -28.83 -5.51
N GLU A 317 9.60 -29.43 -6.49
CA GLU A 317 8.99 -30.45 -7.34
C GLU A 317 8.56 -31.68 -6.51
N PRO A 318 7.31 -32.17 -6.68
CA PRO A 318 6.86 -33.39 -6.01
C PRO A 318 7.55 -34.64 -6.64
N LYS A 319 7.97 -35.57 -5.80
CA LYS A 319 8.53 -36.86 -6.27
C LYS A 319 7.48 -37.93 -6.50
N LYS A 320 6.31 -37.78 -5.88
CA LYS A 320 5.17 -38.71 -5.99
C LYS A 320 3.87 -37.91 -5.90
N ILE A 321 2.95 -38.24 -6.76
CA ILE A 321 1.62 -37.62 -6.83
C ILE A 321 0.58 -38.73 -6.78
N ALA A 322 -0.49 -38.52 -6.01
CA ALA A 322 -1.62 -39.42 -5.91
C ALA A 322 -2.92 -38.69 -6.24
N TRP A 323 -3.74 -39.23 -7.10
CA TRP A 323 -5.07 -38.76 -7.43
C TRP A 323 -6.11 -39.55 -6.68
N LEU A 324 -6.87 -38.88 -5.80
CA LEU A 324 -7.98 -39.45 -5.07
C LEU A 324 -9.28 -39.17 -5.83
N GLN A 325 -9.97 -40.23 -6.22
CA GLN A 325 -11.20 -40.11 -7.01
C GLN A 325 -12.44 -40.21 -6.13
N CYS A 326 -13.58 -39.77 -6.69
CA CYS A 326 -14.90 -39.82 -6.06
C CYS A 326 -15.04 -38.95 -4.79
N ILE A 327 -14.25 -37.89 -4.64
CA ILE A 327 -14.40 -36.94 -3.56
C ILE A 327 -15.64 -36.06 -3.86
N GLY A 328 -16.67 -36.15 -2.99
CA GLY A 328 -17.94 -35.44 -3.19
C GLY A 328 -18.84 -36.03 -4.29
N SER A 329 -18.44 -37.17 -4.90
CA SER A 329 -19.21 -37.90 -5.94
C SER A 329 -19.25 -39.38 -5.60
N ARG A 330 -20.36 -40.05 -5.84
CA ARG A 330 -20.63 -41.44 -5.37
C ARG A 330 -20.50 -41.54 -3.84
N ASP A 331 -20.93 -40.54 -3.14
CA ASP A 331 -20.68 -40.33 -1.73
C ASP A 331 -21.97 -39.83 -1.06
N VAL A 332 -22.12 -40.13 0.22
CA VAL A 332 -23.29 -39.79 1.04
C VAL A 332 -22.99 -38.70 2.09
N HIS A 333 -21.77 -38.20 2.13
CA HIS A 333 -21.36 -37.17 3.07
C HIS A 333 -22.00 -35.81 2.76
N LEU A 334 -21.90 -34.88 3.69
CA LEU A 334 -22.48 -33.53 3.59
C LEU A 334 -22.05 -32.83 2.31
N GLY A 335 -22.98 -32.34 1.52
CA GLY A 335 -22.76 -31.65 0.26
C GLY A 335 -22.38 -32.54 -0.92
N ALA A 336 -22.09 -33.84 -0.68
CA ALA A 336 -21.73 -34.79 -1.73
C ALA A 336 -22.96 -35.26 -2.54
N LYS A 337 -22.69 -35.86 -3.69
CA LYS A 337 -23.70 -36.43 -4.59
C LYS A 337 -23.56 -37.95 -4.66
N GLY A 338 -24.67 -38.70 -4.50
CA GLY A 338 -24.67 -40.16 -4.55
C GLY A 338 -24.41 -40.77 -5.92
N TYR A 339 -24.29 -39.96 -6.97
CA TYR A 339 -24.06 -40.39 -8.35
C TYR A 339 -22.67 -39.99 -8.85
N CYS A 340 -22.21 -40.64 -9.92
CA CYS A 340 -20.94 -40.32 -10.57
C CYS A 340 -21.04 -39.04 -11.40
N SER A 341 -20.04 -38.15 -11.32
CA SER A 341 -19.95 -36.94 -12.15
C SER A 341 -19.72 -37.25 -13.65
N GLY A 342 -19.21 -38.45 -13.96
CA GLY A 342 -18.91 -38.90 -15.33
C GLY A 342 -17.67 -38.31 -15.98
N VAL A 343 -17.01 -37.35 -15.36
CA VAL A 343 -15.88 -36.62 -15.98
C VAL A 343 -14.57 -36.66 -15.17
N CYS A 344 -14.63 -36.85 -13.85
CA CYS A 344 -13.47 -36.70 -12.98
C CYS A 344 -12.31 -37.68 -13.29
N CYS A 345 -12.62 -38.92 -13.69
CA CYS A 345 -11.59 -39.88 -14.08
C CYS A 345 -10.86 -39.45 -15.36
N THR A 346 -11.56 -38.80 -16.29
CA THR A 346 -10.96 -38.34 -17.56
C THR A 346 -10.00 -37.20 -17.33
N TYR A 347 -10.37 -36.18 -16.56
CA TYR A 347 -9.45 -35.09 -16.31
C TYR A 347 -8.29 -35.49 -15.38
N ALA A 348 -8.50 -36.41 -14.44
CA ALA A 348 -7.40 -36.93 -13.61
C ALA A 348 -6.34 -37.68 -14.43
N VAL A 349 -6.76 -38.47 -15.44
CA VAL A 349 -5.81 -39.08 -16.39
C VAL A 349 -5.06 -38.03 -17.20
N LYS A 350 -5.75 -36.99 -17.68
CA LYS A 350 -5.12 -35.86 -18.38
C LYS A 350 -4.09 -35.16 -17.47
N GLU A 351 -4.44 -34.84 -16.24
CA GLU A 351 -3.55 -34.21 -15.27
C GLU A 351 -2.30 -35.07 -15.00
N ALA A 352 -2.48 -36.39 -14.87
CA ALA A 352 -1.36 -37.32 -14.68
C ALA A 352 -0.43 -37.39 -15.90
N MET A 353 -0.99 -37.30 -17.10
CA MET A 353 -0.20 -37.22 -18.34
C MET A 353 0.61 -35.93 -18.37
N LEU A 354 -0.05 -34.77 -18.13
CA LEU A 354 0.62 -33.47 -18.08
C LEU A 354 1.69 -33.41 -16.98
N ALA A 355 1.42 -33.97 -15.81
CA ALA A 355 2.39 -34.05 -14.73
C ALA A 355 3.64 -34.80 -15.17
N LYS A 356 3.50 -35.93 -15.92
CA LYS A 356 4.62 -36.68 -16.50
C LYS A 356 5.37 -35.90 -17.56
N GLU A 357 4.71 -35.09 -18.37
CA GLU A 357 5.35 -34.18 -19.32
C GLU A 357 6.20 -33.11 -18.64
N HIS A 358 5.65 -32.50 -17.57
CA HIS A 358 6.35 -31.47 -16.77
C HIS A 358 7.50 -32.05 -15.94
N SER A 359 7.37 -33.26 -15.45
CA SER A 359 8.39 -33.96 -14.61
C SER A 359 8.42 -35.47 -14.94
N PRO A 360 9.27 -35.87 -15.86
CA PRO A 360 9.42 -37.29 -16.24
C PRO A 360 9.83 -38.22 -15.09
N THR A 361 10.40 -37.63 -14.03
CA THR A 361 10.93 -38.39 -12.86
C THR A 361 9.94 -38.49 -11.71
N SER A 362 8.80 -37.83 -11.79
CA SER A 362 7.72 -37.86 -10.76
C SER A 362 6.88 -39.11 -10.85
#